data_0e8b21f61a9553a01e5c6b49a1041945
#
_entry.id   0e8b21f61a9553a01e5c6b49a1041945
#
_cell.length_a   1.000
_cell.length_b   1.000
_cell.length_c   1.000
_cell.angle_alpha   90.00
_cell.angle_beta   90.00
_cell.angle_gamma   90.00
#
_symmetry.space_group_name_H-M   'P 1'
#
loop_
_entity.id
_entity.type
_entity.pdbx_description
1 polymer ?
#
loop_
_entity_poly.entity_id
_entity_poly.type
_entity_poly.pdbx_seq_one_letter_code
_entity_poly.pdbx_strand_id
1 'polypeptide(L)'
;MAADGKGHVKAVTIIDGRRIPYQIIVSPRARRLRVTVTPTGVSVTLPEGVRLAEAEQMLQQHSEWVLKQLDHPAMIRQRATTLPKDVLLLRGEVKKVEILAQKGRQGRMQVVEADDRLLLRVPEGRAQEGRALALPWLRALARAEIEKTARQRAAQMKVNYRSITVRDQKTRWGSCSNRGTLSFNWRLIMAPPQVLDYVVVHELAHLQQPDHSKDF
;
A
#
# COMPACT_ATOMS: atom_id res chain seq x y z
N MET A 1 -6.17 13.47 21.19
CA MET A 1 -7.32 12.56 20.98
C MET A 1 -8.56 13.41 20.78
N ALA A 2 -9.25 13.28 19.66
CA ALA A 2 -10.50 14.00 19.39
C ALA A 2 -11.64 12.97 19.38
N ALA A 3 -12.69 13.21 20.16
CA ALA A 3 -13.87 12.34 20.22
C ALA A 3 -14.95 12.86 19.27
N ASP A 4 -15.45 12.01 18.38
CA ASP A 4 -16.66 12.27 17.59
C ASP A 4 -17.88 11.87 18.44
N GLY A 5 -19.01 12.61 18.32
CA GLY A 5 -20.23 12.47 19.13
C GLY A 5 -20.95 11.09 19.10
N LYS A 6 -20.26 10.01 18.69
CA LYS A 6 -20.72 8.61 18.69
C LYS A 6 -19.84 7.67 19.53
N GLY A 7 -19.03 8.19 20.46
CA GLY A 7 -18.17 7.34 21.31
C GLY A 7 -16.95 6.75 20.61
N HIS A 8 -16.57 7.31 19.45
CA HIS A 8 -15.37 6.92 18.72
C HIS A 8 -14.21 7.86 19.05
N VAL A 9 -13.09 7.31 19.48
CA VAL A 9 -11.85 8.07 19.72
C VAL A 9 -10.87 7.78 18.62
N LYS A 10 -10.36 8.81 17.93
CA LYS A 10 -9.29 8.68 16.94
C LYS A 10 -7.94 8.73 17.63
N ALA A 11 -7.07 7.80 17.32
CA ALA A 11 -5.73 7.69 17.85
C ALA A 11 -4.74 7.28 16.74
N VAL A 12 -3.45 7.39 17.03
CA VAL A 12 -2.37 6.96 16.15
C VAL A 12 -1.39 6.15 16.98
N THR A 13 -0.95 5.01 16.46
CA THR A 13 0.16 4.23 17.01
C THR A 13 1.28 4.11 15.98
N ILE A 14 2.47 3.70 16.42
CA ILE A 14 3.61 3.41 15.56
C ILE A 14 3.89 1.92 15.65
N ILE A 15 3.85 1.23 14.50
CA ILE A 15 4.19 -0.19 14.37
C ILE A 15 5.28 -0.30 13.31
N ASP A 16 6.45 -0.81 13.68
CA ASP A 16 7.63 -0.94 12.81
C ASP A 16 7.96 0.35 12.04
N GLY A 17 7.93 1.49 12.75
CA GLY A 17 8.19 2.81 12.17
C GLY A 17 7.05 3.39 11.32
N ARG A 18 5.95 2.66 11.10
CA ARG A 18 4.77 3.11 10.35
C ARG A 18 3.75 3.74 11.28
N ARG A 19 3.29 4.94 10.92
CA ARG A 19 2.16 5.59 11.61
C ARG A 19 0.86 4.93 11.17
N ILE A 20 0.18 4.27 12.09
CA ILE A 20 -1.11 3.60 11.89
C ILE A 20 -2.21 4.39 12.60
N PRO A 21 -3.02 5.18 11.87
CA PRO A 21 -4.21 5.80 12.44
C PRO A 21 -5.26 4.72 12.71
N TYR A 22 -5.89 4.76 13.88
CA TYR A 22 -6.94 3.83 14.24
C TYR A 22 -8.06 4.48 15.03
N GLN A 23 -9.20 3.81 15.09
CA GLN A 23 -10.36 4.23 15.85
C GLN A 23 -10.57 3.31 17.04
N ILE A 24 -10.82 3.89 18.20
CA ILE A 24 -11.27 3.14 19.38
C ILE A 24 -12.78 3.25 19.44
N ILE A 25 -13.46 2.10 19.54
CA ILE A 25 -14.92 1.98 19.62
C ILE A 25 -15.25 1.34 20.95
N VAL A 26 -15.84 2.07 21.89
CA VAL A 26 -16.34 1.49 23.12
C VAL A 26 -17.76 0.97 22.87
N SER A 27 -17.99 -0.30 23.18
CA SER A 27 -19.29 -0.95 22.92
C SER A 27 -19.78 -1.74 24.11
N PRO A 28 -20.97 -1.46 24.66
CA PRO A 28 -21.56 -2.20 25.77
C PRO A 28 -21.92 -3.66 25.40
N ARG A 29 -21.98 -3.96 24.10
CA ARG A 29 -22.23 -5.32 23.60
C ARG A 29 -20.94 -6.14 23.43
N ALA A 30 -19.77 -5.50 23.43
CA ALA A 30 -18.51 -6.20 23.31
C ALA A 30 -18.17 -6.91 24.61
N ARG A 31 -17.82 -8.19 24.53
CA ARG A 31 -17.38 -9.01 25.69
C ARG A 31 -15.87 -9.14 25.78
N ARG A 32 -15.13 -8.76 24.72
CA ARG A 32 -13.66 -8.82 24.61
C ARG A 32 -13.15 -7.78 23.62
N LEU A 33 -11.87 -7.44 23.72
CA LEU A 33 -11.20 -6.61 22.75
C LEU A 33 -11.18 -7.28 21.39
N ARG A 34 -11.34 -6.47 20.33
CA ARG A 34 -11.26 -6.93 18.94
C ARG A 34 -10.55 -5.90 18.09
N VAL A 35 -9.51 -6.33 17.38
CA VAL A 35 -8.91 -5.56 16.31
C VAL A 35 -9.60 -5.91 14.99
N THR A 36 -9.97 -4.90 14.22
CA THR A 36 -10.55 -5.05 12.89
C THR A 36 -9.76 -4.21 11.91
N VAL A 37 -9.32 -4.82 10.82
CA VAL A 37 -8.62 -4.14 9.71
C VAL A 37 -9.54 -4.16 8.50
N THR A 38 -9.84 -2.98 7.97
CA THR A 38 -10.70 -2.79 6.79
C THR A 38 -10.00 -1.88 5.78
N PRO A 39 -10.50 -1.81 4.54
CA PRO A 39 -9.97 -0.85 3.55
C PRO A 39 -10.05 0.62 4.00
N THR A 40 -10.99 0.94 4.90
CA THR A 40 -11.19 2.30 5.42
C THR A 40 -10.32 2.59 6.64
N GLY A 41 -9.65 1.60 7.23
CA GLY A 41 -8.75 1.78 8.36
C GLY A 41 -8.76 0.66 9.38
N VAL A 42 -8.07 0.93 10.48
CA VAL A 42 -7.96 0.02 11.63
C VAL A 42 -8.89 0.51 12.74
N SER A 43 -9.57 -0.40 13.39
CA SER A 43 -10.37 -0.10 14.58
C SER A 43 -10.14 -1.13 15.68
N VAL A 44 -10.21 -0.68 16.93
CA VAL A 44 -10.18 -1.53 18.12
C VAL A 44 -11.47 -1.33 18.88
N THR A 45 -12.25 -2.40 19.01
CA THR A 45 -13.48 -2.40 19.82
C THR A 45 -13.14 -2.84 21.23
N LEU A 46 -13.51 -2.02 22.21
CA LEU A 46 -13.35 -2.26 23.63
C LEU A 46 -14.69 -2.53 24.31
N PRO A 47 -14.75 -3.47 25.26
CA PRO A 47 -15.86 -3.55 26.21
C PRO A 47 -15.96 -2.26 27.04
N GLU A 48 -17.13 -1.99 27.54
CA GLU A 48 -17.36 -0.89 28.49
C GLU A 48 -16.57 -1.14 29.79
N GLY A 49 -15.96 -0.09 30.35
CA GLY A 49 -15.11 -0.16 31.54
C GLY A 49 -13.65 -0.54 31.29
N VAL A 50 -13.28 -0.91 30.06
CA VAL A 50 -11.87 -1.17 29.69
C VAL A 50 -11.16 0.14 29.37
N ARG A 51 -9.92 0.29 29.85
CA ARG A 51 -9.12 1.51 29.64
C ARG A 51 -8.75 1.68 28.16
N LEU A 52 -8.81 2.91 27.66
CA LEU A 52 -8.47 3.21 26.25
C LEU A 52 -7.02 2.82 25.89
N ALA A 53 -6.08 2.86 26.83
CA ALA A 53 -4.70 2.44 26.63
C ALA A 53 -4.55 0.96 26.21
N GLU A 54 -5.50 0.13 26.58
CA GLU A 54 -5.51 -1.31 26.19
C GLU A 54 -5.68 -1.50 24.69
N ALA A 55 -6.28 -0.51 23.98
CA ALA A 55 -6.42 -0.55 22.54
C ALA A 55 -5.06 -0.49 21.84
N GLU A 56 -4.16 0.37 22.29
CA GLU A 56 -2.81 0.47 21.74
C GLU A 56 -2.00 -0.77 22.06
N GLN A 57 -2.05 -1.24 23.31
CA GLN A 57 -1.37 -2.46 23.71
C GLN A 57 -1.79 -3.66 22.86
N MET A 58 -3.09 -3.80 22.59
CA MET A 58 -3.63 -4.86 21.72
C MET A 58 -3.08 -4.76 20.29
N LEU A 59 -2.96 -3.55 19.74
CA LEU A 59 -2.38 -3.34 18.42
C LEU A 59 -0.89 -3.70 18.37
N GLN A 60 -0.13 -3.35 19.41
CA GLN A 60 1.29 -3.71 19.52
C GLN A 60 1.49 -5.22 19.65
N GLN A 61 0.68 -5.89 20.46
CA GLN A 61 0.72 -7.36 20.61
C GLN A 61 0.41 -8.11 19.32
N HIS A 62 -0.43 -7.53 18.45
CA HIS A 62 -0.82 -8.11 17.15
C HIS A 62 -0.23 -7.36 15.96
N SER A 63 0.89 -6.66 16.16
CA SER A 63 1.52 -5.78 15.19
C SER A 63 1.78 -6.46 13.84
N GLU A 64 2.40 -7.62 13.84
CA GLU A 64 2.70 -8.40 12.64
C GLU A 64 1.42 -8.76 11.86
N TRP A 65 0.40 -9.24 12.56
CA TRP A 65 -0.88 -9.57 11.93
C TRP A 65 -1.56 -8.32 11.33
N VAL A 66 -1.55 -7.18 12.06
CA VAL A 66 -2.14 -5.92 11.57
C VAL A 66 -1.44 -5.46 10.30
N LEU A 67 -0.10 -5.47 10.28
CA LEU A 67 0.67 -5.08 9.10
C LEU A 67 0.42 -6.03 7.94
N LYS A 68 0.41 -7.34 8.18
CA LYS A 68 0.09 -8.35 7.15
C LYS A 68 -1.29 -8.13 6.53
N GLN A 69 -2.31 -7.77 7.34
CA GLN A 69 -3.64 -7.47 6.81
C GLN A 69 -3.65 -6.16 5.99
N LEU A 70 -3.02 -5.10 6.49
CA LEU A 70 -2.95 -3.81 5.80
C LEU A 70 -2.23 -3.93 4.44
N ASP A 71 -1.22 -4.76 4.38
CA ASP A 71 -0.36 -4.96 3.20
C ASP A 71 -0.86 -6.06 2.27
N HIS A 72 -1.97 -6.71 2.61
CA HIS A 72 -2.54 -7.75 1.75
C HIS A 72 -3.00 -7.17 0.39
N PRO A 73 -2.71 -7.83 -0.75
CA PRO A 73 -3.04 -7.32 -2.10
C PRO A 73 -4.50 -6.93 -2.28
N ALA A 74 -5.41 -7.78 -1.79
CA ALA A 74 -6.85 -7.52 -1.87
C ALA A 74 -7.25 -6.27 -1.06
N MET A 75 -6.65 -6.08 0.12
CA MET A 75 -6.90 -4.93 0.99
C MET A 75 -6.45 -3.63 0.32
N ILE A 76 -5.23 -3.60 -0.22
CA ILE A 76 -4.70 -2.42 -0.93
C ILE A 76 -5.52 -2.11 -2.17
N ARG A 77 -5.90 -3.14 -2.94
CA ARG A 77 -6.77 -2.96 -4.11
C ARG A 77 -8.12 -2.37 -3.71
N GLN A 78 -8.77 -2.93 -2.70
CA GLN A 78 -10.07 -2.46 -2.22
C GLN A 78 -9.94 -1.03 -1.66
N ARG A 79 -8.91 -0.74 -0.87
CA ARG A 79 -8.61 0.62 -0.39
C ARG A 79 -8.46 1.60 -1.55
N ALA A 80 -7.70 1.25 -2.58
CA ALA A 80 -7.51 2.12 -3.75
C ALA A 80 -8.82 2.39 -4.52
N THR A 81 -9.77 1.44 -4.53
CA THR A 81 -11.08 1.62 -5.19
C THR A 81 -12.09 2.41 -4.35
N THR A 82 -11.94 2.40 -3.02
CA THR A 82 -12.84 3.12 -2.10
C THR A 82 -12.40 4.55 -1.82
N LEU A 83 -11.18 4.95 -2.22
CA LEU A 83 -10.70 6.31 -2.07
C LEU A 83 -11.54 7.29 -2.90
N PRO A 84 -11.72 8.54 -2.42
CA PRO A 84 -12.29 9.62 -3.20
C PRO A 84 -11.56 9.80 -4.54
N LYS A 85 -12.27 10.40 -5.53
CA LYS A 85 -11.72 10.57 -6.89
C LYS A 85 -10.54 11.55 -6.96
N ASP A 86 -10.40 12.39 -5.97
CA ASP A 86 -9.36 13.42 -5.87
C ASP A 86 -8.11 12.97 -5.09
N VAL A 87 -8.00 11.69 -4.75
CA VAL A 87 -6.82 11.14 -4.06
C VAL A 87 -6.34 9.83 -4.70
N LEU A 88 -5.06 9.54 -4.54
CA LEU A 88 -4.41 8.28 -4.92
C LEU A 88 -3.61 7.71 -3.75
N LEU A 89 -3.53 6.39 -3.71
CA LEU A 89 -2.61 5.70 -2.81
C LEU A 89 -1.25 5.52 -3.51
N LEU A 90 -0.19 6.02 -2.87
CA LEU A 90 1.18 5.93 -3.37
C LEU A 90 2.14 5.66 -2.21
N ARG A 91 2.97 4.64 -2.31
CA ARG A 91 3.94 4.22 -1.28
C ARG A 91 3.35 4.12 0.14
N GLY A 92 2.11 3.64 0.24
CA GLY A 92 1.38 3.50 1.51
C GLY A 92 0.67 4.76 1.99
N GLU A 93 0.91 5.90 1.36
CA GLU A 93 0.33 7.20 1.72
C GLU A 93 -0.80 7.60 0.78
N VAL A 94 -1.77 8.34 1.30
CA VAL A 94 -2.84 8.95 0.51
C VAL A 94 -2.35 10.31 0.03
N LYS A 95 -2.20 10.47 -1.29
CA LYS A 95 -1.80 11.72 -1.95
C LYS A 95 -3.03 12.39 -2.57
N LYS A 96 -3.20 13.68 -2.33
CA LYS A 96 -4.21 14.49 -3.01
C LYS A 96 -3.83 14.65 -4.48
N VAL A 97 -4.78 14.50 -5.39
CA VAL A 97 -4.57 14.69 -6.84
C VAL A 97 -5.10 16.06 -7.24
N GLU A 98 -4.21 16.93 -7.68
CA GLU A 98 -4.55 18.23 -8.25
C GLU A 98 -4.32 18.19 -9.75
N ILE A 99 -5.36 18.56 -10.52
CA ILE A 99 -5.31 18.56 -11.98
C ILE A 99 -5.15 20.00 -12.45
N LEU A 100 -4.04 20.26 -13.14
CA LEU A 100 -3.73 21.56 -13.72
C LEU A 100 -3.87 21.48 -15.24
N ALA A 101 -4.86 22.17 -15.78
CA ALA A 101 -5.02 22.32 -17.23
C ALA A 101 -3.91 23.21 -17.81
N GLN A 102 -3.22 22.74 -18.84
CA GLN A 102 -2.22 23.51 -19.57
C GLN A 102 -2.77 23.94 -20.92
N LYS A 103 -2.63 25.22 -21.24
CA LYS A 103 -2.92 25.76 -22.58
C LYS A 103 -1.89 25.24 -23.59
N GLY A 104 -2.38 24.70 -24.72
CA GLY A 104 -1.55 24.23 -25.83
C GLY A 104 -1.87 22.83 -26.29
N ARG A 105 -1.91 22.61 -27.62
CA ARG A 105 -2.28 21.32 -28.25
C ARG A 105 -1.26 20.18 -28.07
N GLN A 106 -0.02 20.45 -27.63
CA GLN A 106 1.08 19.46 -27.55
C GLN A 106 1.53 19.13 -26.11
N GLY A 107 0.77 19.51 -25.09
CA GLY A 107 1.13 19.23 -23.71
C GLY A 107 1.14 17.73 -23.43
N ARG A 108 2.32 17.14 -23.21
CA ARG A 108 2.41 15.80 -22.60
C ARG A 108 1.93 15.89 -21.17
N MET A 109 1.18 14.86 -20.72
CA MET A 109 0.88 14.71 -19.31
C MET A 109 2.19 14.68 -18.51
N GLN A 110 2.27 15.53 -17.51
CA GLN A 110 3.37 15.52 -16.54
C GLN A 110 2.79 15.26 -15.17
N VAL A 111 3.44 14.39 -14.43
CA VAL A 111 3.12 14.15 -13.03
C VAL A 111 4.27 14.65 -12.19
N VAL A 112 3.97 15.55 -11.27
CA VAL A 112 4.93 16.06 -10.30
C VAL A 112 4.46 15.58 -8.93
N GLU A 113 5.31 14.78 -8.27
CA GLU A 113 5.07 14.32 -6.90
C GLU A 113 5.58 15.38 -5.93
N ALA A 114 4.71 15.79 -5.00
CA ALA A 114 5.04 16.59 -3.85
C ALA A 114 4.71 15.80 -2.57
N ASP A 115 5.07 16.31 -1.39
CA ASP A 115 4.97 15.56 -0.13
C ASP A 115 3.55 15.03 0.14
N ASP A 116 2.52 15.86 -0.05
CA ASP A 116 1.12 15.54 0.27
C ASP A 116 0.23 15.37 -0.98
N ARG A 117 0.76 15.67 -2.19
CA ARG A 117 -0.04 15.74 -3.42
C ARG A 117 0.67 15.28 -4.67
N LEU A 118 -0.13 14.95 -5.67
CA LEU A 118 0.28 14.71 -7.05
C LEU A 118 -0.31 15.78 -7.95
N LEU A 119 0.55 16.53 -8.63
CA LEU A 119 0.13 17.54 -9.60
C LEU A 119 0.10 16.89 -10.98
N LEU A 120 -1.09 16.74 -11.54
CA LEU A 120 -1.28 16.23 -12.90
C LEU A 120 -1.47 17.40 -13.87
N ARG A 121 -0.42 17.72 -14.62
CA ARG A 121 -0.51 18.68 -15.73
C ARG A 121 -1.09 17.97 -16.94
N VAL A 122 -2.27 18.37 -17.36
CA VAL A 122 -3.00 17.76 -18.48
C VAL A 122 -3.33 18.81 -19.56
N PRO A 123 -3.43 18.42 -20.83
CA PRO A 123 -3.89 19.32 -21.87
C PRO A 123 -5.27 19.88 -21.56
N GLU A 124 -5.53 21.12 -21.94
CA GLU A 124 -6.83 21.75 -21.81
C GLU A 124 -7.90 20.90 -22.50
N GLY A 125 -9.06 20.73 -21.86
CA GLY A 125 -10.16 19.84 -22.31
C GLY A 125 -10.06 18.39 -21.82
N ARG A 126 -8.93 17.94 -21.22
CA ARG A 126 -8.76 16.57 -20.71
C ARG A 126 -8.73 16.47 -19.18
N ALA A 127 -9.09 17.54 -18.47
CA ALA A 127 -9.08 17.57 -17.01
C ALA A 127 -9.97 16.48 -16.39
N GLN A 128 -11.10 16.14 -17.04
CA GLN A 128 -12.01 15.08 -16.58
C GLN A 128 -11.39 13.69 -16.61
N GLU A 129 -10.38 13.46 -17.45
CA GLU A 129 -9.65 12.21 -17.57
C GLU A 129 -8.45 12.10 -16.59
N GLY A 130 -8.20 13.13 -15.78
CA GLY A 130 -6.97 13.26 -14.99
C GLY A 130 -6.58 12.02 -14.21
N ARG A 131 -7.52 11.40 -13.48
CA ARG A 131 -7.24 10.16 -12.71
C ARG A 131 -6.93 8.96 -13.62
N ALA A 132 -7.63 8.82 -14.75
CA ALA A 132 -7.36 7.77 -15.72
C ALA A 132 -5.98 7.96 -16.38
N LEU A 133 -5.56 9.21 -16.56
CA LEU A 133 -4.24 9.55 -17.10
C LEU A 133 -3.11 9.25 -16.09
N ALA A 134 -3.38 9.22 -14.78
CA ALA A 134 -2.41 8.85 -13.76
C ALA A 134 -2.06 7.34 -13.78
N LEU A 135 -2.95 6.48 -14.28
CA LEU A 135 -2.76 5.04 -14.25
C LEU A 135 -1.54 4.56 -15.08
N PRO A 136 -1.32 5.03 -16.31
CA PRO A 136 -0.10 4.71 -17.06
C PRO A 136 1.17 5.16 -16.34
N TRP A 137 1.14 6.34 -15.72
CA TRP A 137 2.25 6.84 -14.93
C TRP A 137 2.54 5.95 -13.70
N LEU A 138 1.51 5.57 -12.94
CA LEU A 138 1.67 4.65 -11.80
C LEU A 138 2.28 3.32 -12.22
N ARG A 139 1.86 2.77 -13.36
CA ARG A 139 2.43 1.52 -13.89
C ARG A 139 3.88 1.68 -14.33
N ALA A 140 4.24 2.81 -14.95
CA ALA A 140 5.61 3.11 -15.31
C ALA A 140 6.50 3.30 -14.08
N LEU A 141 6.00 4.02 -13.06
CA LEU A 141 6.68 4.20 -11.79
C LEU A 141 6.89 2.85 -11.06
N ALA A 142 5.84 2.00 -11.01
CA ALA A 142 5.93 0.67 -10.43
C ALA A 142 7.01 -0.17 -11.11
N ARG A 143 7.05 -0.17 -12.46
CA ARG A 143 8.08 -0.88 -13.22
C ARG A 143 9.48 -0.38 -12.86
N ALA A 144 9.70 0.94 -12.86
CA ALA A 144 11.00 1.53 -12.58
C ALA A 144 11.49 1.18 -11.16
N GLU A 145 10.61 1.30 -10.14
CA GLU A 145 10.97 0.97 -8.76
C GLU A 145 11.23 -0.53 -8.56
N ILE A 146 10.39 -1.39 -9.13
CA ILE A 146 10.57 -2.85 -9.06
C ILE A 146 11.88 -3.27 -9.73
N GLU A 147 12.17 -2.78 -10.94
CA GLU A 147 13.40 -3.12 -11.67
C GLU A 147 14.65 -2.59 -10.97
N LYS A 148 14.58 -1.41 -10.36
CA LYS A 148 15.67 -0.83 -9.54
C LYS A 148 15.94 -1.71 -8.31
N THR A 149 14.90 -2.01 -7.54
CA THR A 149 15.00 -2.83 -6.33
C THR A 149 15.49 -4.23 -6.65
N ALA A 150 14.94 -4.86 -7.69
CA ALA A 150 15.35 -6.20 -8.11
C ALA A 150 16.83 -6.28 -8.50
N ARG A 151 17.36 -5.29 -9.24
CA ARG A 151 18.80 -5.23 -9.58
C ARG A 151 19.67 -5.12 -8.34
N GLN A 152 19.29 -4.25 -7.39
CA GLN A 152 20.05 -4.05 -6.16
C GLN A 152 20.06 -5.31 -5.30
N ARG A 153 18.89 -5.91 -5.08
CA ARG A 153 18.73 -7.10 -4.24
C ARG A 153 19.32 -8.35 -4.89
N ALA A 154 19.18 -8.54 -6.21
CA ALA A 154 19.80 -9.65 -6.92
C ALA A 154 21.34 -9.61 -6.81
N ALA A 155 21.96 -8.44 -6.92
CA ALA A 155 23.40 -8.28 -6.71
C ALA A 155 23.82 -8.63 -5.28
N GLN A 156 23.06 -8.20 -4.26
CA GLN A 156 23.33 -8.54 -2.85
C GLN A 156 23.18 -10.03 -2.55
N MET A 157 22.15 -10.67 -3.11
CA MET A 157 21.85 -12.09 -2.95
C MET A 157 22.67 -12.99 -3.89
N LYS A 158 23.45 -12.40 -4.81
CA LYS A 158 24.26 -13.12 -5.84
C LYS A 158 23.41 -14.07 -6.69
N VAL A 159 22.19 -13.64 -7.06
CA VAL A 159 21.29 -14.38 -7.93
C VAL A 159 21.09 -13.67 -9.27
N ASN A 160 20.76 -14.45 -10.31
CA ASN A 160 20.46 -13.91 -11.64
C ASN A 160 19.04 -14.28 -12.06
N TYR A 161 18.25 -13.29 -12.42
CA TYR A 161 16.92 -13.50 -13.01
C TYR A 161 16.96 -13.27 -14.52
N ARG A 162 16.07 -13.93 -15.26
CA ARG A 162 15.99 -13.82 -16.72
C ARG A 162 15.33 -12.53 -17.17
N SER A 163 14.20 -12.19 -16.59
CA SER A 163 13.38 -11.03 -16.98
C SER A 163 12.39 -10.65 -15.89
N ILE A 164 11.92 -9.40 -15.95
CA ILE A 164 10.85 -8.89 -15.08
C ILE A 164 9.63 -8.54 -15.92
N THR A 165 8.46 -8.95 -15.46
CA THR A 165 7.16 -8.53 -16.01
C THR A 165 6.33 -7.86 -14.93
N VAL A 166 5.69 -6.74 -15.28
CA VAL A 166 4.77 -6.02 -14.37
C VAL A 166 3.35 -6.17 -14.93
N ARG A 167 2.47 -6.77 -14.12
CA ARG A 167 1.12 -7.18 -14.52
C ARG A 167 0.05 -6.66 -13.54
N ASP A 168 -1.21 -6.90 -13.87
CA ASP A 168 -2.37 -6.61 -13.02
C ASP A 168 -2.98 -7.90 -12.45
N GLN A 169 -2.23 -8.56 -11.57
CA GLN A 169 -2.68 -9.79 -10.93
C GLN A 169 -3.73 -9.49 -9.85
N LYS A 170 -4.70 -10.40 -9.64
CA LYS A 170 -5.79 -10.16 -8.69
C LYS A 170 -5.47 -10.61 -7.27
N THR A 171 -4.69 -11.68 -7.10
CA THR A 171 -4.56 -12.43 -5.84
C THR A 171 -3.17 -12.48 -5.25
N ARG A 172 -2.12 -12.10 -6.02
CA ARG A 172 -0.73 -12.17 -5.57
C ARG A 172 0.05 -10.91 -5.89
N TRP A 173 1.07 -10.64 -5.10
CA TRP A 173 2.00 -9.54 -5.31
C TRP A 173 3.08 -9.86 -6.32
N GLY A 174 3.59 -11.08 -6.29
CA GLY A 174 4.66 -11.55 -7.16
C GLY A 174 4.53 -13.02 -7.52
N SER A 175 5.41 -13.51 -8.38
CA SER A 175 5.68 -14.91 -8.66
C SER A 175 7.02 -15.06 -9.40
N CYS A 176 7.77 -16.12 -9.07
CA CYS A 176 8.94 -16.55 -9.78
C CYS A 176 8.61 -17.81 -10.60
N SER A 177 9.01 -17.85 -11.86
CA SER A 177 8.89 -19.06 -12.67
C SER A 177 10.16 -19.89 -12.61
N ASN A 178 10.05 -21.21 -12.87
CA ASN A 178 11.22 -22.12 -12.96
C ASN A 178 12.26 -21.69 -14.01
N ARG A 179 11.90 -20.79 -14.93
CA ARG A 179 12.82 -20.23 -15.94
C ARG A 179 13.46 -18.91 -15.51
N GLY A 180 13.28 -18.50 -14.24
CA GLY A 180 13.85 -17.26 -13.70
C GLY A 180 13.13 -15.98 -14.17
N THR A 181 11.89 -16.07 -14.64
CA THR A 181 11.08 -14.89 -14.93
C THR A 181 10.32 -14.46 -13.67
N LEU A 182 10.57 -13.25 -13.22
CA LEU A 182 9.88 -12.61 -12.10
C LEU A 182 8.66 -11.84 -12.62
N SER A 183 7.51 -12.02 -12.00
CA SER A 183 6.28 -11.30 -12.34
C SER A 183 5.77 -10.56 -11.12
N PHE A 184 5.49 -9.27 -11.24
CA PHE A 184 5.04 -8.42 -10.13
C PHE A 184 3.73 -7.70 -10.45
N ASN A 185 2.94 -7.46 -9.42
CA ASN A 185 1.75 -6.63 -9.51
C ASN A 185 2.14 -5.15 -9.47
N TRP A 186 1.71 -4.36 -10.46
CA TRP A 186 2.00 -2.94 -10.49
C TRP A 186 1.49 -2.16 -9.26
N ARG A 187 0.45 -2.68 -8.57
CA ARG A 187 -0.06 -2.06 -7.33
C ARG A 187 0.90 -2.14 -6.15
N LEU A 188 2.04 -2.83 -6.29
CA LEU A 188 3.10 -2.76 -5.28
C LEU A 188 3.57 -1.32 -5.03
N ILE A 189 3.45 -0.42 -6.03
CA ILE A 189 3.75 0.99 -5.84
C ILE A 189 2.78 1.71 -4.89
N MET A 190 1.60 1.13 -4.66
CA MET A 190 0.62 1.66 -3.70
C MET A 190 0.92 1.20 -2.27
N ALA A 191 1.64 0.08 -2.11
CA ALA A 191 2.09 -0.43 -0.83
C ALA A 191 3.25 0.40 -0.28
N PRO A 192 3.53 0.34 1.03
CA PRO A 192 4.75 0.90 1.60
C PRO A 192 6.01 0.36 0.90
N PRO A 193 7.10 1.16 0.78
CA PRO A 193 8.32 0.72 0.10
C PRO A 193 8.92 -0.57 0.66
N GLN A 194 8.80 -0.79 1.98
CA GLN A 194 9.27 -2.01 2.64
C GLN A 194 8.54 -3.26 2.15
N VAL A 195 7.24 -3.14 1.81
CA VAL A 195 6.45 -4.24 1.25
C VAL A 195 6.90 -4.57 -0.17
N LEU A 196 7.17 -3.54 -0.98
CA LEU A 196 7.72 -3.72 -2.33
C LEU A 196 9.09 -4.42 -2.26
N ASP A 197 9.97 -3.94 -1.38
CA ASP A 197 11.29 -4.53 -1.17
C ASP A 197 11.20 -5.99 -0.73
N TYR A 198 10.37 -6.27 0.30
CA TYR A 198 10.13 -7.62 0.78
C TYR A 198 9.64 -8.57 -0.32
N VAL A 199 8.64 -8.16 -1.11
CA VAL A 199 8.11 -9.00 -2.19
C VAL A 199 9.17 -9.25 -3.27
N VAL A 200 9.99 -8.26 -3.59
CA VAL A 200 11.08 -8.43 -4.56
C VAL A 200 12.11 -9.43 -4.03
N VAL A 201 12.54 -9.31 -2.77
CA VAL A 201 13.47 -10.26 -2.14
C VAL A 201 12.87 -11.66 -2.12
N HIS A 202 11.60 -11.80 -1.76
CA HIS A 202 10.88 -13.07 -1.72
C HIS A 202 10.89 -13.78 -3.08
N GLU A 203 10.57 -13.06 -4.17
CA GLU A 203 10.57 -13.65 -5.51
C GLU A 203 12.00 -13.97 -6.01
N LEU A 204 13.01 -13.20 -5.59
CA LEU A 204 14.41 -13.50 -5.89
C LEU A 204 14.89 -14.74 -5.13
N ALA A 205 14.46 -14.94 -3.88
CA ALA A 205 14.81 -16.13 -3.10
C ALA A 205 14.33 -17.42 -3.76
N HIS A 206 13.20 -17.41 -4.46
CA HIS A 206 12.72 -18.54 -5.23
C HIS A 206 13.64 -18.98 -6.39
N LEU A 207 14.61 -18.17 -6.78
CA LEU A 207 15.65 -18.59 -7.75
C LEU A 207 16.64 -19.60 -7.14
N GLN A 208 16.83 -19.56 -5.81
CA GLN A 208 17.69 -20.48 -5.07
C GLN A 208 16.86 -21.59 -4.40
N GLN A 209 15.71 -21.24 -3.82
CA GLN A 209 14.83 -22.14 -3.10
C GLN A 209 13.40 -22.05 -3.66
N PRO A 210 12.97 -23.00 -4.52
CA PRO A 210 11.66 -22.94 -5.19
C PRO A 210 10.46 -23.07 -4.26
N ASP A 211 10.63 -23.69 -3.11
CA ASP A 211 9.59 -23.93 -2.11
C ASP A 211 9.79 -23.06 -0.85
N HIS A 212 8.79 -23.04 0.02
CA HIS A 212 8.85 -22.35 1.33
C HIS A 212 9.24 -23.35 2.44
N SER A 213 10.25 -24.18 2.19
CA SER A 213 10.84 -25.05 3.21
C SER A 213 11.58 -24.24 4.28
N LYS A 214 12.16 -24.94 5.29
CA LYS A 214 12.91 -24.28 6.38
C LYS A 214 14.16 -23.53 5.90
N ASP A 215 14.63 -23.86 4.69
CA ASP A 215 15.84 -23.27 4.10
C ASP A 215 15.52 -22.01 3.24
N PHE A 216 14.24 -21.63 3.12
CA PHE A 216 13.75 -20.42 2.47
C PHE A 216 13.92 -19.22 3.40
#